data_29c0dc1b2e6020d076423017e54cd882
#
_entry.id   29c0dc1b2e6020d076423017e54cd882
#
_cell.length_a   1.000
_cell.length_b   1.000
_cell.length_c   1.000
_cell.angle_alpha   90.00
_cell.angle_beta   90.00
_cell.angle_gamma   90.00
#
_symmetry.space_group_name_H-M   'P 1'
#
loop_
_entity.id
_entity.type
_entity.pdbx_description
1 polymer ?
#
loop_
_entity_poly.entity_id
_entity_poly.type
_entity_poly.pdbx_seq_one_letter_code
_entity_poly.pdbx_strand_id
1 'polypeptide(L)'
;MTPLIVLDACTILNLLRIDDEDSDFRLKLIKNWRVCLPETVFKETKLHVRSGFYTKEKNDHIMMAIIQDFDHRKTLDSVIKKDLGDEDFERVVKFSGHNKRENGELYCVALALLKSREEEELVAIYTDDYKAIEEFQELCRYHRIGEFGDTLDLLTLLYWLTPEQVFQYSLYYSFLENLRAEYNHQMKDLADAIESYLERQKKNRCNDRSLLENLGKIVAGYRRSDVAQMDAGVRFFQEGNRYKDVKKLVENVDVKNVNRQMARITEHFRRLENYPIYRVA
;
A
#
# COMPACT_ATOMS: atom_id res chain seq x y z
N MET A 1 -15.62 7.77 20.68
CA MET A 1 -15.02 6.40 20.68
C MET A 1 -14.03 6.38 19.54
N THR A 2 -12.74 6.11 19.83
CA THR A 2 -11.69 6.11 18.80
C THR A 2 -11.73 4.76 18.08
N PRO A 3 -11.89 4.71 16.75
CA PRO A 3 -11.95 3.45 16.03
C PRO A 3 -10.64 2.67 16.14
N LEU A 4 -10.72 1.36 16.08
CA LEU A 4 -9.57 0.49 15.93
C LEU A 4 -9.16 0.46 14.47
N ILE A 5 -7.88 0.73 14.21
CA ILE A 5 -7.31 0.77 12.86
C ILE A 5 -6.44 -0.45 12.65
N VAL A 6 -6.80 -1.28 11.67
CA VAL A 6 -5.97 -2.38 11.19
C VAL A 6 -5.21 -1.91 9.96
N LEU A 7 -3.87 -1.98 10.01
CA LEU A 7 -2.98 -1.52 8.93
C LEU A 7 -2.36 -2.71 8.21
N ASP A 8 -2.34 -2.63 6.89
CA ASP A 8 -1.57 -3.51 6.03
C ASP A 8 -0.15 -2.98 5.76
N ALA A 9 0.72 -3.83 5.24
CA ALA A 9 2.14 -3.53 5.01
C ALA A 9 2.36 -2.33 4.08
N CYS A 10 1.60 -2.24 2.99
CA CYS A 10 1.69 -1.15 2.03
C CYS A 10 1.31 0.20 2.66
N THR A 11 0.25 0.25 3.49
CA THR A 11 -0.16 1.47 4.20
C THR A 11 0.89 1.89 5.23
N ILE A 12 1.44 0.94 6.02
CA ILE A 12 2.53 1.24 6.97
C ILE A 12 3.73 1.84 6.24
N LEU A 13 4.15 1.23 5.13
CA LEU A 13 5.27 1.73 4.34
C LEU A 13 5.02 3.13 3.79
N ASN A 14 3.82 3.42 3.29
CA ASN A 14 3.46 4.75 2.82
C ASN A 14 3.51 5.78 3.95
N LEU A 15 2.94 5.48 5.11
CA LEU A 15 3.03 6.37 6.28
C LEU A 15 4.48 6.66 6.68
N LEU A 16 5.35 5.65 6.66
CA LEU A 16 6.77 5.81 7.01
C LEU A 16 7.60 6.54 5.96
N ARG A 17 7.17 6.50 4.68
CA ARG A 17 7.87 7.14 3.56
C ARG A 17 7.48 8.60 3.38
N ILE A 18 6.21 8.92 3.66
CA ILE A 18 5.66 10.27 3.51
C ILE A 18 5.77 11.09 4.80
N ASP A 19 5.99 10.44 5.94
CA ASP A 19 6.21 11.14 7.21
C ASP A 19 7.58 11.82 7.18
N ASP A 20 7.59 13.14 7.40
CA ASP A 20 8.81 13.91 7.49
C ASP A 20 9.51 13.57 8.82
N GLU A 21 10.84 13.46 8.80
CA GLU A 21 11.65 13.16 9.99
C GLU A 21 11.37 14.12 11.15
N ASP A 22 10.97 15.36 10.83
CA ASP A 22 10.63 16.41 11.78
C ASP A 22 9.15 16.42 12.22
N SER A 23 8.28 15.61 11.60
CA SER A 23 6.83 15.80 11.76
C SER A 23 6.24 15.19 13.03
N ASP A 24 6.87 14.22 13.66
CA ASP A 24 6.30 13.48 14.82
C ASP A 24 4.87 12.91 14.57
N PHE A 25 4.35 13.04 13.32
CA PHE A 25 2.96 12.71 13.00
C PHE A 25 2.68 11.22 13.21
N ARG A 26 3.58 10.35 12.75
CA ARG A 26 3.47 8.90 12.93
C ARG A 26 3.37 8.52 14.40
N LEU A 27 4.22 9.11 15.25
CA LEU A 27 4.18 8.87 16.70
C LEU A 27 2.87 9.38 17.32
N LYS A 28 2.37 10.53 16.87
CA LYS A 28 1.08 11.07 17.30
C LYS A 28 -0.07 10.17 16.87
N LEU A 29 -0.03 9.66 15.62
CA LEU A 29 -0.99 8.68 15.13
C LEU A 29 -1.04 7.45 16.05
N ILE A 30 0.09 6.82 16.28
CA ILE A 30 0.18 5.58 17.07
C ILE A 30 -0.21 5.82 18.54
N LYS A 31 0.06 7.00 19.10
CA LYS A 31 -0.31 7.35 20.49
C LYS A 31 -1.79 7.66 20.65
N ASN A 32 -2.38 8.34 19.67
CA ASN A 32 -3.76 8.86 19.79
C ASN A 32 -4.80 7.91 19.22
N TRP A 33 -4.39 6.92 18.42
CA TRP A 33 -5.26 5.97 17.75
C TRP A 33 -4.95 4.54 18.17
N ARG A 34 -5.98 3.72 18.18
CA ARG A 34 -5.84 2.29 18.46
C ARG A 34 -5.43 1.58 17.16
N VAL A 35 -4.12 1.42 16.95
CA VAL A 35 -3.55 0.76 15.78
C VAL A 35 -3.20 -0.68 16.13
N CYS A 36 -3.54 -1.62 15.27
CA CYS A 36 -3.10 -3.02 15.35
C CYS A 36 -2.75 -3.57 13.95
N LEU A 37 -2.00 -4.65 13.92
CA LEU A 37 -1.62 -5.34 12.69
C LEU A 37 -1.36 -6.83 12.99
N PRO A 38 -1.56 -7.72 11.99
CA PRO A 38 -1.15 -9.11 12.09
C PRO A 38 0.38 -9.28 12.11
N GLU A 39 0.84 -10.40 12.67
CA GLU A 39 2.27 -10.74 12.65
C GLU A 39 2.83 -10.88 11.23
N THR A 40 2.05 -11.46 10.30
CA THR A 40 2.40 -11.57 8.88
C THR A 40 2.65 -10.19 8.26
N VAL A 41 1.77 -9.22 8.49
CA VAL A 41 1.95 -7.84 8.01
C VAL A 41 3.23 -7.21 8.54
N PHE A 42 3.55 -7.41 9.81
CA PHE A 42 4.79 -6.92 10.40
C PHE A 42 6.03 -7.53 9.72
N LYS A 43 6.00 -8.84 9.41
CA LYS A 43 7.07 -9.54 8.69
C LYS A 43 7.21 -9.05 7.25
N GLU A 44 6.09 -8.91 6.54
CA GLU A 44 6.04 -8.40 5.16
C GLU A 44 6.57 -6.97 5.07
N THR A 45 6.17 -6.08 5.97
CA THR A 45 6.67 -4.70 6.04
C THR A 45 8.20 -4.67 6.15
N LYS A 46 8.77 -5.48 7.06
CA LYS A 46 10.23 -5.59 7.22
C LYS A 46 10.93 -6.17 5.98
N LEU A 47 10.29 -7.10 5.29
CA LEU A 47 10.83 -7.70 4.07
C LEU A 47 10.86 -6.68 2.92
N HIS A 48 9.78 -5.91 2.75
CA HIS A 48 9.66 -4.90 1.71
C HIS A 48 10.68 -3.75 1.88
N VAL A 49 10.97 -3.33 3.09
CA VAL A 49 12.04 -2.35 3.35
C VAL A 49 13.39 -2.89 2.88
N ARG A 50 13.70 -4.17 3.16
CA ARG A 50 14.98 -4.79 2.77
C ARG A 50 15.13 -4.93 1.26
N SER A 51 14.03 -5.12 0.53
CA SER A 51 14.01 -5.25 -0.93
C SER A 51 13.80 -3.92 -1.66
N GLY A 52 13.59 -2.82 -0.94
CA GLY A 52 13.25 -1.53 -1.49
C GLY A 52 14.41 -0.82 -2.20
N PHE A 53 14.06 0.14 -3.06
CA PHE A 53 15.00 0.94 -3.88
C PHE A 53 15.71 2.07 -3.12
N TYR A 54 15.52 2.18 -1.81
CA TYR A 54 16.11 3.24 -1.01
C TYR A 54 17.58 2.99 -0.68
N THR A 55 18.28 4.08 -0.31
CA THR A 55 19.62 3.94 0.24
C THR A 55 19.60 3.06 1.48
N LYS A 56 20.74 2.41 1.77
CA LYS A 56 20.86 1.55 2.96
C LYS A 56 20.48 2.31 4.23
N GLU A 57 20.95 3.55 4.36
CA GLU A 57 20.68 4.40 5.53
C GLU A 57 19.19 4.66 5.73
N LYS A 58 18.47 5.03 4.65
CA LYS A 58 17.02 5.25 4.72
C LYS A 58 16.27 3.95 5.05
N ASN A 59 16.68 2.82 4.48
CA ASN A 59 16.11 1.52 4.78
C ASN A 59 16.34 1.12 6.25
N ASP A 60 17.53 1.34 6.79
CA ASP A 60 17.86 1.05 8.18
C ASP A 60 17.00 1.93 9.13
N HIS A 61 16.82 3.22 8.80
CA HIS A 61 15.98 4.13 9.57
C HIS A 61 14.49 3.69 9.57
N ILE A 62 13.92 3.41 8.41
CA ILE A 62 12.55 2.88 8.30
C ILE A 62 12.40 1.56 9.05
N MET A 63 13.38 0.65 8.94
CA MET A 63 13.37 -0.61 9.66
C MET A 63 13.33 -0.43 11.17
N MET A 64 14.13 0.50 11.70
CA MET A 64 14.14 0.80 13.14
C MET A 64 12.80 1.38 13.58
N ALA A 65 12.21 2.28 12.80
CA ALA A 65 10.89 2.84 13.08
C ALA A 65 9.80 1.74 13.13
N ILE A 66 9.81 0.80 12.18
CA ILE A 66 8.87 -0.34 12.17
C ILE A 66 9.01 -1.16 13.47
N ILE A 67 10.24 -1.46 13.88
CA ILE A 67 10.48 -2.26 15.07
C ILE A 67 10.04 -1.52 16.34
N GLN A 68 10.35 -0.24 16.47
CA GLN A 68 10.05 0.55 17.64
C GLN A 68 8.55 0.86 17.79
N ASP A 69 7.90 1.19 16.68
CA ASP A 69 6.53 1.72 16.69
C ASP A 69 5.47 0.63 16.61
N PHE A 70 5.74 -0.46 15.89
CA PHE A 70 4.74 -1.47 15.54
C PHE A 70 4.95 -2.85 16.18
N ASP A 71 6.13 -3.18 16.74
CA ASP A 71 6.38 -4.52 17.28
C ASP A 71 5.37 -4.92 18.36
N HIS A 72 5.06 -4.02 19.28
CA HIS A 72 4.09 -4.24 20.36
C HIS A 72 2.62 -4.09 19.93
N ARG A 73 2.35 -3.70 18.69
CA ARG A 73 1.02 -3.57 18.09
C ARG A 73 0.60 -4.80 17.31
N LYS A 74 1.51 -5.73 17.10
CA LYS A 74 1.24 -6.95 16.33
C LYS A 74 0.46 -7.96 17.16
N THR A 75 -0.52 -8.58 16.50
CA THR A 75 -1.23 -9.76 17.00
C THR A 75 -0.67 -11.00 16.27
N LEU A 76 -0.33 -12.06 17.03
CA LEU A 76 0.17 -13.30 16.44
C LEU A 76 -0.90 -13.94 15.53
N ASP A 77 -0.51 -14.38 14.35
CA ASP A 77 -1.40 -15.02 13.39
C ASP A 77 -2.08 -16.28 13.97
N SER A 78 -1.34 -17.04 14.77
CA SER A 78 -1.87 -18.21 15.48
C SER A 78 -2.94 -17.86 16.52
N VAL A 79 -2.83 -16.68 17.15
CA VAL A 79 -3.85 -16.18 18.09
C VAL A 79 -5.09 -15.74 17.32
N ILE A 80 -4.92 -14.97 16.22
CA ILE A 80 -6.02 -14.55 15.35
C ILE A 80 -6.84 -15.78 14.91
N LYS A 81 -6.16 -16.79 14.38
CA LYS A 81 -6.79 -18.01 13.86
C LYS A 81 -7.51 -18.78 14.96
N LYS A 82 -6.88 -18.96 16.12
CA LYS A 82 -7.45 -19.67 17.26
C LYS A 82 -8.69 -18.96 17.80
N ASP A 83 -8.60 -17.65 18.02
CA ASP A 83 -9.64 -16.89 18.71
C ASP A 83 -10.84 -16.59 17.77
N LEU A 84 -10.60 -16.44 16.47
CA LEU A 84 -11.66 -16.35 15.46
C LEU A 84 -12.39 -17.69 15.27
N GLY A 85 -11.68 -18.82 15.44
CA GLY A 85 -12.16 -20.17 15.20
C GLY A 85 -12.02 -20.63 13.74
N ASP A 86 -11.82 -21.94 13.57
CA ASP A 86 -11.50 -22.52 12.25
C ASP A 86 -12.59 -22.25 11.20
N GLU A 87 -13.88 -22.35 11.57
CA GLU A 87 -14.99 -22.15 10.63
C GLU A 87 -15.04 -20.73 10.07
N ASP A 88 -14.89 -19.72 10.93
CA ASP A 88 -14.92 -18.33 10.50
C ASP A 88 -13.64 -17.94 9.77
N PHE A 89 -12.48 -18.46 10.18
CA PHE A 89 -11.23 -18.26 9.45
C PHE A 89 -11.29 -18.85 8.03
N GLU A 90 -11.85 -20.06 7.88
CA GLU A 90 -12.07 -20.64 6.55
C GLU A 90 -13.04 -19.84 5.69
N ARG A 91 -14.05 -19.18 6.29
CA ARG A 91 -14.92 -18.25 5.57
C ARG A 91 -14.12 -17.07 4.99
N VAL A 92 -13.24 -16.45 5.80
CA VAL A 92 -12.35 -15.38 5.31
C VAL A 92 -11.47 -15.88 4.16
N VAL A 93 -10.88 -17.07 4.29
CA VAL A 93 -10.08 -17.70 3.23
C VAL A 93 -10.88 -17.92 1.94
N LYS A 94 -12.15 -18.30 2.03
CA LYS A 94 -13.01 -18.49 0.84
C LYS A 94 -13.29 -17.19 0.08
N PHE A 95 -13.31 -16.05 0.77
CA PHE A 95 -13.47 -14.74 0.13
C PHE A 95 -12.19 -14.21 -0.51
N SER A 96 -11.02 -14.74 -0.17
CA SER A 96 -9.73 -14.33 -0.74
C SER A 96 -9.50 -14.77 -2.20
N GLY A 97 -10.55 -15.06 -2.95
CA GLY A 97 -10.49 -15.36 -4.39
C GLY A 97 -9.61 -16.57 -4.72
N HIS A 98 -8.82 -16.46 -5.79
CA HIS A 98 -8.02 -17.56 -6.31
C HIS A 98 -6.70 -17.80 -5.56
N ASN A 99 -6.26 -16.88 -4.74
CA ASN A 99 -5.04 -17.00 -3.94
C ASN A 99 -5.36 -17.46 -2.52
N LYS A 100 -5.56 -18.75 -2.34
CA LYS A 100 -5.70 -19.40 -1.02
C LYS A 100 -4.42 -19.32 -0.16
N ARG A 101 -3.61 -18.27 -0.31
CA ARG A 101 -2.42 -18.07 0.50
C ARG A 101 -2.81 -17.27 1.73
N GLU A 102 -2.39 -17.74 2.87
CA GLU A 102 -2.39 -16.96 4.10
C GLU A 102 -1.37 -15.81 3.91
N ASN A 103 -1.87 -14.60 3.65
CA ASN A 103 -1.10 -13.37 3.39
C ASN A 103 -1.55 -12.24 4.34
N GLY A 104 -0.88 -11.10 4.27
CA GLY A 104 -1.14 -9.95 5.13
C GLY A 104 -2.59 -9.49 5.09
N GLU A 105 -3.17 -9.32 3.88
CA GLU A 105 -4.54 -8.84 3.69
C GLU A 105 -5.58 -9.77 4.33
N LEU A 106 -5.41 -11.09 4.16
CA LEU A 106 -6.30 -12.09 4.77
C LEU A 106 -6.28 -11.99 6.29
N TYR A 107 -5.09 -11.88 6.88
CA TYR A 107 -4.97 -11.74 8.34
C TYR A 107 -5.45 -10.37 8.84
N CYS A 108 -5.36 -9.29 8.05
CA CYS A 108 -5.97 -8.00 8.38
C CYS A 108 -7.49 -8.13 8.50
N VAL A 109 -8.14 -8.78 7.54
CA VAL A 109 -9.59 -8.99 7.56
C VAL A 109 -10.00 -9.93 8.71
N ALA A 110 -9.24 -11.01 8.95
CA ALA A 110 -9.49 -11.92 10.06
C ALA A 110 -9.37 -11.21 11.42
N LEU A 111 -8.32 -10.39 11.60
CA LEU A 111 -8.11 -9.58 12.81
C LEU A 111 -9.25 -8.57 13.01
N ALA A 112 -9.64 -7.88 11.94
CA ALA A 112 -10.73 -6.91 12.01
C ALA A 112 -12.07 -7.57 12.37
N LEU A 113 -12.34 -8.75 11.80
CA LEU A 113 -13.54 -9.53 12.13
C LEU A 113 -13.53 -9.98 13.59
N LEU A 114 -12.40 -10.47 14.09
CA LEU A 114 -12.22 -10.84 15.49
C LEU A 114 -12.51 -9.64 16.41
N LYS A 115 -11.84 -8.52 16.15
CA LYS A 115 -11.94 -7.31 16.97
C LYS A 115 -13.33 -6.66 16.94
N SER A 116 -14.00 -6.65 15.81
CA SER A 116 -15.36 -6.13 15.69
C SER A 116 -16.37 -6.93 16.52
N ARG A 117 -16.12 -8.22 16.74
CA ARG A 117 -16.98 -9.10 17.56
C ARG A 117 -16.68 -9.01 19.06
N GLU A 118 -15.40 -8.92 19.41
CA GLU A 118 -14.99 -8.92 20.82
C GLU A 118 -15.32 -7.62 21.54
N GLU A 119 -15.19 -6.50 20.84
CA GLU A 119 -15.19 -5.19 21.49
C GLU A 119 -16.42 -4.34 21.11
N GLU A 120 -17.32 -4.86 20.25
CA GLU A 120 -18.45 -4.08 19.66
C GLU A 120 -17.99 -2.72 19.09
N GLU A 121 -16.73 -2.63 18.65
CA GLU A 121 -16.10 -1.39 18.24
C GLU A 121 -16.15 -1.21 16.73
N LEU A 122 -16.06 0.05 16.31
CA LEU A 122 -15.82 0.40 14.93
C LEU A 122 -14.38 0.03 14.57
N VAL A 123 -14.21 -0.92 13.66
CA VAL A 123 -12.90 -1.31 13.13
C VAL A 123 -12.80 -0.84 11.69
N ALA A 124 -11.67 -0.23 11.32
CA ALA A 124 -11.36 0.15 9.96
C ALA A 124 -10.09 -0.56 9.49
N ILE A 125 -10.04 -0.97 8.23
CA ILE A 125 -8.91 -1.64 7.59
C ILE A 125 -8.37 -0.73 6.49
N TYR A 126 -7.05 -0.57 6.42
CA TYR A 126 -6.41 0.21 5.38
C TYR A 126 -5.31 -0.57 4.68
N THR A 127 -5.46 -0.69 3.35
CA THR A 127 -4.49 -1.29 2.42
C THR A 127 -4.52 -0.56 1.09
N ASP A 128 -3.37 -0.42 0.45
CA ASP A 128 -3.29 0.12 -0.92
C ASP A 128 -3.39 -0.98 -1.99
N ASP A 129 -3.57 -2.25 -1.59
CA ASP A 129 -3.91 -3.32 -2.52
C ASP A 129 -5.41 -3.28 -2.86
N TYR A 130 -5.69 -2.70 -4.03
CA TYR A 130 -7.07 -2.58 -4.51
C TYR A 130 -7.75 -3.93 -4.76
N LYS A 131 -7.01 -4.97 -5.11
CA LYS A 131 -7.59 -6.30 -5.30
C LYS A 131 -8.10 -6.85 -3.98
N ALA A 132 -7.32 -6.66 -2.90
CA ALA A 132 -7.78 -7.03 -1.56
C ALA A 132 -9.04 -6.25 -1.18
N ILE A 133 -9.11 -4.95 -1.49
CA ILE A 133 -10.33 -4.15 -1.26
C ILE A 133 -11.51 -4.73 -2.03
N GLU A 134 -11.36 -5.01 -3.33
CA GLU A 134 -12.44 -5.61 -4.14
C GLU A 134 -12.88 -6.98 -3.62
N GLU A 135 -11.94 -7.84 -3.26
CA GLU A 135 -12.21 -9.20 -2.79
C GLU A 135 -12.94 -9.23 -1.45
N PHE A 136 -12.53 -8.40 -0.48
CA PHE A 136 -13.03 -8.47 0.89
C PHE A 136 -14.11 -7.44 1.23
N GLN A 137 -14.39 -6.47 0.37
CA GLN A 137 -15.34 -5.40 0.66
C GLN A 137 -16.76 -5.92 1.00
N GLU A 138 -17.21 -6.96 0.30
CA GLU A 138 -18.53 -7.55 0.58
C GLU A 138 -18.56 -8.26 1.94
N LEU A 139 -17.51 -8.99 2.29
CA LEU A 139 -17.36 -9.63 3.59
C LEU A 139 -17.39 -8.59 4.73
N CYS A 140 -16.61 -7.51 4.56
CA CYS A 140 -16.57 -6.43 5.53
C CYS A 140 -17.94 -5.76 5.72
N ARG A 141 -18.67 -5.49 4.63
CA ARG A 141 -20.04 -4.95 4.69
C ARG A 141 -21.01 -5.89 5.39
N TYR A 142 -20.96 -7.18 5.08
CA TYR A 142 -21.83 -8.19 5.68
C TYR A 142 -21.63 -8.26 7.20
N HIS A 143 -20.39 -8.25 7.66
CA HIS A 143 -20.07 -8.31 9.09
C HIS A 143 -20.06 -6.95 9.79
N ARG A 144 -20.45 -5.88 9.08
CA ARG A 144 -20.45 -4.50 9.62
C ARG A 144 -19.08 -4.06 10.17
N ILE A 145 -18.00 -4.61 9.62
CA ILE A 145 -16.67 -4.03 9.76
C ILE A 145 -16.76 -2.65 9.13
N GLY A 146 -16.21 -1.64 9.77
CA GLY A 146 -16.35 -0.24 9.36
C GLY A 146 -15.81 0.04 7.96
N GLU A 147 -14.83 0.93 7.84
CA GLU A 147 -14.24 1.28 6.57
C GLU A 147 -13.21 0.23 6.11
N PHE A 148 -13.21 -0.07 4.82
CA PHE A 148 -12.12 -0.78 4.16
C PHE A 148 -11.60 0.13 3.04
N GLY A 149 -10.54 0.85 3.34
CA GLY A 149 -10.00 1.93 2.50
C GLY A 149 -8.52 1.79 2.22
N ASP A 150 -7.94 2.83 1.63
CA ASP A 150 -6.51 2.94 1.36
C ASP A 150 -5.83 4.03 2.22
N THR A 151 -4.54 4.26 1.97
CA THR A 151 -3.78 5.29 2.69
C THR A 151 -4.43 6.69 2.58
N LEU A 152 -5.05 7.05 1.46
CA LEU A 152 -5.73 8.34 1.29
C LEU A 152 -6.98 8.46 2.14
N ASP A 153 -7.74 7.37 2.24
CA ASP A 153 -8.93 7.32 3.09
C ASP A 153 -8.53 7.42 4.56
N LEU A 154 -7.45 6.72 4.96
CA LEU A 154 -6.88 6.85 6.31
C LEU A 154 -6.46 8.30 6.62
N LEU A 155 -5.69 8.93 5.74
CA LEU A 155 -5.25 10.32 5.93
C LEU A 155 -6.44 11.29 6.02
N THR A 156 -7.49 11.05 5.23
CA THR A 156 -8.73 11.84 5.27
C THR A 156 -9.44 11.66 6.61
N LEU A 157 -9.60 10.41 7.07
CA LEU A 157 -10.20 10.13 8.38
C LEU A 157 -9.42 10.79 9.51
N LEU A 158 -8.10 10.66 9.49
CA LEU A 158 -7.23 11.26 10.50
C LEU A 158 -7.32 12.78 10.47
N TYR A 159 -7.37 13.39 9.29
CA TYR A 159 -7.53 14.82 9.14
C TYR A 159 -8.84 15.33 9.73
N TRP A 160 -9.94 14.61 9.55
CA TRP A 160 -11.26 15.00 10.10
C TRP A 160 -11.39 14.81 11.60
N LEU A 161 -10.85 13.72 12.14
CA LEU A 161 -11.05 13.32 13.52
C LEU A 161 -9.93 13.76 14.47
N THR A 162 -8.83 14.27 13.95
CA THR A 162 -7.70 14.72 14.76
C THR A 162 -7.76 16.24 14.96
N PRO A 163 -7.52 16.76 16.18
CA PRO A 163 -7.50 18.21 16.42
C PRO A 163 -6.51 18.94 15.50
N GLU A 164 -6.84 20.14 15.08
CA GLU A 164 -6.02 20.94 14.14
C GLU A 164 -4.59 21.16 14.63
N GLN A 165 -4.39 21.27 15.95
CA GLN A 165 -3.07 21.43 16.54
C GLN A 165 -2.17 20.18 16.36
N VAL A 166 -2.77 19.03 16.06
CA VAL A 166 -2.07 17.76 15.88
C VAL A 166 -1.89 17.44 14.39
N PHE A 167 -2.94 17.67 13.58
CA PHE A 167 -2.91 17.39 12.15
C PHE A 167 -3.46 18.58 11.36
N GLN A 168 -2.57 19.49 11.00
CA GLN A 168 -2.90 20.72 10.27
C GLN A 168 -3.16 20.46 8.78
N TYR A 169 -3.89 21.35 8.14
CA TYR A 169 -4.12 21.33 6.69
C TYR A 169 -2.81 21.28 5.89
N SER A 170 -1.82 22.10 6.27
CA SER A 170 -0.50 22.11 5.62
C SER A 170 0.20 20.75 5.67
N LEU A 171 0.09 20.05 6.80
CA LEU A 171 0.67 18.72 6.96
C LEU A 171 -0.06 17.68 6.09
N TYR A 172 -1.40 17.74 6.06
CA TYR A 172 -2.19 16.86 5.19
C TYR A 172 -1.86 17.10 3.72
N TYR A 173 -1.78 18.36 3.29
CA TYR A 173 -1.39 18.75 1.94
C TYR A 173 0.01 18.23 1.59
N SER A 174 0.97 18.41 2.50
CA SER A 174 2.34 17.90 2.33
C SER A 174 2.38 16.39 2.19
N PHE A 175 1.58 15.64 2.94
CA PHE A 175 1.50 14.19 2.79
C PHE A 175 0.96 13.77 1.43
N LEU A 176 -0.06 14.44 0.92
CA LEU A 176 -0.56 14.16 -0.44
C LEU A 176 0.51 14.45 -1.50
N GLU A 177 1.28 15.53 -1.35
CA GLU A 177 2.38 15.84 -2.27
C GLU A 177 3.50 14.81 -2.19
N ASN A 178 3.91 14.41 -1.00
CA ASN A 178 4.93 13.40 -0.79
C ASN A 178 4.49 12.04 -1.36
N LEU A 179 3.25 11.63 -1.12
CA LEU A 179 2.70 10.39 -1.66
C LEU A 179 2.64 10.42 -3.20
N ARG A 180 2.24 11.55 -3.79
CA ARG A 180 2.27 11.76 -5.24
C ARG A 180 3.69 11.68 -5.79
N ALA A 181 4.65 12.29 -5.11
CA ALA A 181 6.06 12.26 -5.50
C ALA A 181 6.61 10.84 -5.43
N GLU A 182 6.27 10.07 -4.39
CA GLU A 182 6.68 8.66 -4.23
C GLU A 182 6.18 7.79 -5.39
N TYR A 183 4.89 7.87 -5.75
CA TYR A 183 4.35 7.12 -6.89
C TYR A 183 4.98 7.52 -8.22
N ASN A 184 5.23 8.83 -8.44
CA ASN A 184 5.94 9.30 -9.62
C ASN A 184 7.37 8.77 -9.67
N HIS A 185 8.06 8.73 -8.53
CA HIS A 185 9.43 8.23 -8.43
C HIS A 185 9.49 6.73 -8.75
N GLN A 186 8.59 5.93 -8.19
CA GLN A 186 8.50 4.50 -8.49
C GLN A 186 8.34 4.23 -10.00
N MET A 187 7.45 4.98 -10.66
CA MET A 187 7.22 4.84 -12.11
C MET A 187 8.43 5.28 -12.93
N LYS A 188 9.09 6.35 -12.51
CA LYS A 188 10.31 6.86 -13.14
C LYS A 188 11.45 5.86 -13.01
N ASP A 189 11.71 5.36 -11.81
CA ASP A 189 12.80 4.42 -11.55
C ASP A 189 12.63 3.12 -12.36
N LEU A 190 11.39 2.62 -12.45
CA LEU A 190 11.08 1.50 -13.31
C LEU A 190 11.42 1.82 -14.77
N ALA A 191 10.94 2.95 -15.29
CA ALA A 191 11.18 3.35 -16.68
C ALA A 191 12.66 3.50 -16.97
N ASP A 192 13.42 4.14 -16.08
CA ASP A 192 14.87 4.35 -16.20
C ASP A 192 15.65 3.02 -16.16
N ALA A 193 15.27 2.10 -15.27
CA ALA A 193 15.87 0.78 -15.20
C ALA A 193 15.62 -0.04 -16.47
N ILE A 194 14.39 -0.02 -16.98
CA ILE A 194 13.99 -0.71 -18.22
C ILE A 194 14.66 -0.07 -19.44
N GLU A 195 14.76 1.25 -19.50
CA GLU A 195 15.47 1.96 -20.59
C GLU A 195 16.95 1.60 -20.61
N SER A 196 17.59 1.59 -19.43
CA SER A 196 18.99 1.18 -19.29
C SER A 196 19.22 -0.27 -19.74
N TYR A 197 18.26 -1.16 -19.46
CA TYR A 197 18.30 -2.54 -19.93
C TYR A 197 18.10 -2.62 -21.45
N LEU A 198 17.13 -1.90 -22.00
CA LEU A 198 16.84 -1.82 -23.45
C LEU A 198 18.06 -1.35 -24.24
N GLU A 199 18.73 -0.28 -23.78
CA GLU A 199 19.94 0.25 -24.43
C GLU A 199 21.09 -0.77 -24.41
N ARG A 200 21.27 -1.52 -23.33
CA ARG A 200 22.25 -2.63 -23.28
C ARG A 200 21.93 -3.72 -24.30
N GLN A 201 20.66 -4.11 -24.43
CA GLN A 201 20.24 -5.12 -25.40
C GLN A 201 20.48 -4.66 -26.84
N LYS A 202 20.21 -3.39 -27.16
CA LYS A 202 20.50 -2.81 -28.48
C LYS A 202 21.99 -2.79 -28.78
N LYS A 203 22.83 -2.37 -27.82
CA LYS A 203 24.31 -2.39 -27.98
C LYS A 203 24.83 -3.81 -28.22
N ASN A 204 24.25 -4.81 -27.57
CA ASN A 204 24.59 -6.22 -27.74
C ASN A 204 23.98 -6.85 -29.01
N ARG A 205 23.36 -6.07 -29.90
CA ARG A 205 22.71 -6.50 -31.15
C ARG A 205 21.67 -7.62 -30.90
N CYS A 206 20.91 -7.51 -29.81
CA CYS A 206 19.85 -8.46 -29.50
C CYS A 206 18.83 -8.50 -30.65
N ASN A 207 18.54 -9.71 -31.16
CA ASN A 207 17.59 -9.92 -32.25
C ASN A 207 16.20 -10.38 -31.75
N ASP A 208 15.98 -10.43 -30.44
CA ASP A 208 14.71 -10.80 -29.85
C ASP A 208 13.71 -9.64 -29.96
N ARG A 209 12.91 -9.65 -31.03
CA ARG A 209 11.91 -8.61 -31.31
C ARG A 209 10.89 -8.48 -30.20
N SER A 210 10.43 -9.61 -29.62
CA SER A 210 9.44 -9.61 -28.55
C SER A 210 9.95 -8.92 -27.29
N LEU A 211 11.21 -9.21 -26.92
CA LEU A 211 11.88 -8.53 -25.80
C LEU A 211 11.96 -7.02 -26.04
N LEU A 212 12.53 -6.61 -27.19
CA LEU A 212 12.76 -5.20 -27.50
C LEU A 212 11.45 -4.40 -27.60
N GLU A 213 10.43 -4.99 -28.22
CA GLU A 213 9.11 -4.36 -28.35
C GLU A 213 8.45 -4.10 -26.99
N ASN A 214 8.43 -5.10 -26.10
CA ASN A 214 7.75 -4.94 -24.81
C ASN A 214 8.54 -4.08 -23.82
N LEU A 215 9.88 -4.10 -23.86
CA LEU A 215 10.69 -3.08 -23.16
C LEU A 215 10.38 -1.67 -23.70
N GLY A 216 10.29 -1.53 -25.02
CA GLY A 216 9.90 -0.26 -25.65
C GLY A 216 8.52 0.24 -25.28
N LYS A 217 7.54 -0.67 -25.10
CA LYS A 217 6.19 -0.31 -24.60
C LYS A 217 6.23 0.31 -23.21
N ILE A 218 7.04 -0.23 -22.28
CA ILE A 218 7.15 0.33 -20.93
C ILE A 218 7.72 1.75 -20.98
N VAL A 219 8.86 1.94 -21.65
CA VAL A 219 9.52 3.25 -21.75
C VAL A 219 8.66 4.28 -22.49
N ALA A 220 8.08 3.89 -23.63
CA ALA A 220 7.22 4.78 -24.41
C ALA A 220 5.92 5.11 -23.69
N GLY A 221 5.33 4.14 -23.00
CA GLY A 221 4.13 4.33 -22.19
C GLY A 221 4.38 5.34 -21.07
N TYR A 222 5.49 5.21 -20.33
CA TYR A 222 5.88 6.18 -19.31
C TYR A 222 6.05 7.60 -19.91
N ARG A 223 6.84 7.73 -20.96
CA ARG A 223 7.14 9.03 -21.60
C ARG A 223 5.92 9.74 -22.17
N ARG A 224 4.90 9.00 -22.59
CA ARG A 224 3.66 9.52 -23.18
C ARG A 224 2.51 9.58 -22.18
N SER A 225 2.74 9.18 -20.94
CA SER A 225 1.68 8.98 -19.94
C SER A 225 0.58 8.01 -20.41
N ASP A 226 0.95 7.04 -21.26
CA ASP A 226 0.07 5.98 -21.74
C ASP A 226 0.14 4.76 -20.82
N VAL A 227 -0.72 4.77 -19.81
CA VAL A 227 -0.82 3.73 -18.79
C VAL A 227 -1.12 2.37 -19.41
N ALA A 228 -1.99 2.30 -20.43
CA ALA A 228 -2.37 1.02 -21.04
C ALA A 228 -1.18 0.40 -21.78
N GLN A 229 -0.40 1.20 -22.47
CA GLN A 229 0.81 0.74 -23.16
C GLN A 229 1.87 0.26 -22.16
N MET A 230 2.07 1.00 -21.07
CA MET A 230 3.02 0.65 -20.02
C MET A 230 2.61 -0.65 -19.33
N ASP A 231 1.34 -0.77 -18.89
CA ASP A 231 0.79 -1.96 -18.25
C ASP A 231 0.92 -3.20 -19.14
N ALA A 232 0.62 -3.10 -20.42
CA ALA A 232 0.77 -4.20 -21.36
C ALA A 232 2.22 -4.71 -21.45
N GLY A 233 3.20 -3.79 -21.45
CA GLY A 233 4.62 -4.15 -21.42
C GLY A 233 5.03 -4.83 -20.09
N VAL A 234 4.58 -4.31 -18.95
CA VAL A 234 4.87 -4.88 -17.62
C VAL A 234 4.28 -6.29 -17.49
N ARG A 235 3.00 -6.47 -17.82
CA ARG A 235 2.33 -7.79 -17.75
C ARG A 235 2.98 -8.84 -18.61
N PHE A 236 3.44 -8.49 -19.81
CA PHE A 236 4.15 -9.43 -20.67
C PHE A 236 5.34 -10.09 -19.94
N PHE A 237 6.07 -9.34 -19.12
CA PHE A 237 7.20 -9.90 -18.38
C PHE A 237 6.78 -10.57 -17.07
N GLN A 238 5.73 -10.10 -16.41
CA GLN A 238 5.20 -10.73 -15.19
C GLN A 238 4.65 -12.13 -15.46
N GLU A 239 3.88 -12.29 -16.53
CA GLU A 239 3.25 -13.55 -16.91
C GLU A 239 4.24 -14.53 -17.54
N GLY A 240 5.30 -14.00 -18.17
CA GLY A 240 6.32 -14.81 -18.84
C GLY A 240 7.39 -15.36 -17.90
N ASN A 241 7.94 -16.56 -18.24
CA ASN A 241 9.07 -17.16 -17.53
C ASN A 241 10.41 -17.01 -18.26
N ARG A 242 10.39 -16.46 -19.49
CA ARG A 242 11.55 -16.41 -20.39
C ARG A 242 12.60 -15.37 -19.98
N TYR A 243 12.17 -14.21 -19.46
CA TYR A 243 13.03 -13.04 -19.23
C TYR A 243 13.18 -12.77 -17.74
N LYS A 244 13.85 -13.68 -17.02
CA LYS A 244 13.97 -13.66 -15.55
C LYS A 244 14.52 -12.36 -14.98
N ASP A 245 15.49 -11.74 -15.67
CA ASP A 245 16.12 -10.50 -15.19
C ASP A 245 15.16 -9.31 -15.29
N VAL A 246 14.37 -9.24 -16.38
CA VAL A 246 13.36 -8.18 -16.53
C VAL A 246 12.18 -8.46 -15.59
N LYS A 247 11.78 -9.74 -15.44
CA LYS A 247 10.72 -10.13 -14.52
C LYS A 247 10.98 -9.63 -13.11
N LYS A 248 12.22 -9.75 -12.60
CA LYS A 248 12.59 -9.24 -11.28
C LYS A 248 12.42 -7.72 -11.14
N LEU A 249 12.56 -6.96 -12.23
CA LEU A 249 12.36 -5.51 -12.20
C LEU A 249 10.89 -5.12 -12.15
N VAL A 250 10.00 -5.96 -12.65
CA VAL A 250 8.57 -5.64 -12.81
C VAL A 250 7.65 -6.45 -11.93
N GLU A 251 8.12 -7.50 -11.22
CA GLU A 251 7.28 -8.46 -10.52
C GLU A 251 6.36 -7.85 -9.46
N ASN A 252 6.81 -6.77 -8.81
CA ASN A 252 6.08 -6.09 -7.75
C ASN A 252 5.43 -4.77 -8.21
N VAL A 253 5.37 -4.53 -9.54
CA VAL A 253 4.84 -3.27 -10.08
C VAL A 253 3.41 -3.47 -10.58
N ASP A 254 2.46 -2.77 -9.98
CA ASP A 254 1.09 -2.64 -10.48
C ASP A 254 0.86 -1.23 -11.05
N VAL A 255 1.12 -1.09 -12.36
CA VAL A 255 0.99 0.19 -13.08
C VAL A 255 -0.42 0.76 -12.98
N LYS A 256 -1.45 -0.10 -13.02
CA LYS A 256 -2.85 0.34 -12.93
C LYS A 256 -3.18 0.86 -11.55
N ASN A 257 -2.71 0.17 -10.51
CA ASN A 257 -2.92 0.62 -9.14
C ASN A 257 -2.24 1.96 -8.89
N VAL A 258 -0.97 2.11 -9.25
CA VAL A 258 -0.24 3.38 -9.14
C VAL A 258 -0.97 4.50 -9.86
N ASN A 259 -1.41 4.28 -11.10
CA ASN A 259 -2.15 5.30 -11.85
C ASN A 259 -3.48 5.67 -11.18
N ARG A 260 -4.19 4.70 -10.61
CA ARG A 260 -5.42 4.96 -9.85
C ARG A 260 -5.14 5.81 -8.62
N GLN A 261 -4.12 5.48 -7.85
CA GLN A 261 -3.73 6.26 -6.68
C GLN A 261 -3.37 7.69 -7.05
N MET A 262 -2.62 7.87 -8.15
CA MET A 262 -2.30 9.20 -8.68
C MET A 262 -3.56 10.01 -9.08
N ALA A 263 -4.53 9.36 -9.70
CA ALA A 263 -5.80 10.00 -10.05
C ALA A 263 -6.60 10.39 -8.78
N ARG A 264 -6.63 9.53 -7.78
CA ARG A 264 -7.27 9.81 -6.48
C ARG A 264 -6.58 10.96 -5.75
N ILE A 265 -5.26 11.00 -5.69
CA ILE A 265 -4.50 12.12 -5.10
C ILE A 265 -4.85 13.42 -5.81
N THR A 266 -4.90 13.42 -7.14
CA THR A 266 -5.30 14.61 -7.92
C THR A 266 -6.71 15.07 -7.58
N GLU A 267 -7.65 14.14 -7.44
CA GLU A 267 -9.02 14.45 -7.02
C GLU A 267 -9.07 14.99 -5.58
N HIS A 268 -8.26 14.46 -4.66
CA HIS A 268 -8.14 14.98 -3.30
C HIS A 268 -7.63 16.43 -3.28
N PHE A 269 -6.59 16.76 -4.05
CA PHE A 269 -6.14 18.14 -4.20
C PHE A 269 -7.25 19.06 -4.72
N ARG A 270 -7.95 18.64 -5.78
CA ARG A 270 -9.07 19.40 -6.33
C ARG A 270 -10.18 19.63 -5.30
N ARG A 271 -10.48 18.64 -4.47
CA ARG A 271 -11.47 18.78 -3.38
C ARG A 271 -10.99 19.72 -2.30
N LEU A 272 -9.73 19.64 -1.88
CA LEU A 272 -9.15 20.55 -0.89
C LEU A 272 -9.17 21.99 -1.35
N GLU A 273 -8.92 22.27 -2.64
CA GLU A 273 -8.94 23.61 -3.22
C GLU A 273 -10.36 24.20 -3.34
N ASN A 274 -11.35 23.37 -3.71
CA ASN A 274 -12.69 23.82 -4.04
C ASN A 274 -13.71 23.66 -2.90
N TYR A 275 -13.45 22.71 -2.00
CA TYR A 275 -14.37 22.39 -0.90
C TYR A 275 -13.57 22.30 0.39
N PRO A 276 -13.62 23.33 1.24
CA PRO A 276 -12.98 23.27 2.54
C PRO A 276 -13.53 22.04 3.29
N ILE A 277 -12.63 21.16 3.71
CA ILE A 277 -12.99 20.02 4.53
C ILE A 277 -13.28 20.55 5.92
N TYR A 278 -14.54 20.50 6.35
CA TYR A 278 -14.93 20.92 7.68
C TYR A 278 -14.40 19.92 8.70
N ARG A 279 -13.62 20.43 9.64
CA ARG A 279 -13.29 19.71 10.86
C ARG A 279 -14.45 19.89 11.85
N VAL A 280 -14.73 18.83 12.58
CA VAL A 280 -15.56 18.94 13.77
C VAL A 280 -14.73 19.72 14.79
N ALA A 281 -15.20 20.91 15.15
CA ALA A 281 -14.57 21.78 16.13
C ALA A 281 -14.60 21.14 17.52
#